data_5b899f5289d68f2d6b5f5c3c6e973821
#
_entry.id   5b899f5289d68f2d6b5f5c3c6e973821
#
_cell.length_a   1.000
_cell.length_b   1.000
_cell.length_c   1.000
_cell.angle_alpha   90.00
_cell.angle_beta   90.00
_cell.angle_gamma   90.00
#
_symmetry.space_group_name_H-M   'P 1'
#
loop_
_entity.id
_entity.type
_entity.pdbx_description
1 polymer ?
#
loop_
_entity_poly.entity_id
_entity_poly.type
_entity_poly.pdbx_seq_one_letter_code
_entity_poly.pdbx_strand_id
1 'polypeptide(L)'
;MRKSVLLAIAGISLFATSLAAQIQGEYMETRSADVYTGQCFANGEVNLVGTEAILAWKVDRGSWDGVNLDGRTIAAALRANATLGDPYADPYPAKAVLMVDDQASPAQKKALVSLAKHYAGRLLENVVEVRSEPVMMETPQNHHQHGPARMMAGSMAAIQTRPLNDTDHLCGNEVTFYPPLVKLDHSVPAVALTDRYDGPGLGTEWTLHGKRSAFLGRFSEGNSTQQSAVSTQSAGGGD
;
A
#
# COMPACT_ATOMS: atom_id res chain seq x y z
N MET A 1 8.29 -58.84 49.92
CA MET A 1 7.96 -57.44 49.93
C MET A 1 8.46 -56.80 48.62
N ARG A 2 7.62 -56.68 47.61
CA ARG A 2 7.93 -56.06 46.30
C ARG A 2 7.51 -54.61 46.33
N LYS A 3 8.48 -53.69 46.24
CA LYS A 3 8.21 -52.23 46.11
C LYS A 3 8.03 -51.91 44.63
N SER A 4 6.79 -51.56 44.23
CA SER A 4 6.48 -51.02 42.91
C SER A 4 6.84 -49.54 42.88
N VAL A 5 7.74 -49.16 41.97
CA VAL A 5 8.10 -47.76 41.68
C VAL A 5 7.24 -47.34 40.50
N LEU A 6 6.28 -46.44 40.74
CA LEU A 6 5.49 -45.76 39.72
C LEU A 6 6.28 -44.60 39.14
N LEU A 7 6.72 -44.73 37.88
CA LEU A 7 7.36 -43.64 37.12
C LEU A 7 6.27 -42.77 36.53
N ALA A 8 6.11 -41.56 37.06
CA ALA A 8 5.23 -40.53 36.47
C ALA A 8 5.95 -39.82 35.33
N ILE A 9 5.54 -40.08 34.08
CA ILE A 9 6.01 -39.36 32.91
C ILE A 9 5.18 -38.07 32.83
N ALA A 10 5.77 -36.94 33.21
CA ALA A 10 5.22 -35.63 32.99
C ALA A 10 5.36 -35.24 31.50
N GLY A 11 4.27 -35.29 30.74
CA GLY A 11 4.24 -34.86 29.36
C GLY A 11 4.37 -33.32 29.27
N ILE A 12 5.49 -32.84 28.81
CA ILE A 12 5.68 -31.41 28.47
C ILE A 12 5.01 -31.18 27.12
N SER A 13 3.80 -30.64 27.16
CA SER A 13 3.13 -30.13 25.95
C SER A 13 3.84 -28.85 25.49
N LEU A 14 4.69 -28.93 24.45
CA LEU A 14 5.19 -27.78 23.76
C LEU A 14 4.01 -27.12 23.01
N PHE A 15 3.45 -26.05 23.58
CA PHE A 15 2.62 -25.14 22.84
C PHE A 15 3.52 -24.37 21.86
N ALA A 16 3.55 -24.79 20.60
CA ALA A 16 4.08 -23.98 19.52
C ALA A 16 3.16 -22.76 19.37
N THR A 17 3.51 -21.65 20.00
CA THR A 17 2.93 -20.35 19.68
C THR A 17 3.37 -20.02 18.26
N SER A 18 2.48 -20.18 17.28
CA SER A 18 2.70 -19.60 15.96
C SER A 18 2.77 -18.08 16.15
N LEU A 19 3.98 -17.51 16.13
CA LEU A 19 4.14 -16.10 15.88
C LEU A 19 3.49 -15.84 14.52
N ALA A 20 2.32 -15.20 14.52
CA ALA A 20 1.79 -14.68 13.28
C ALA A 20 2.84 -13.72 12.71
N ALA A 21 3.38 -14.06 11.55
CA ALA A 21 4.44 -13.29 10.94
C ALA A 21 3.89 -11.91 10.61
N GLN A 22 4.44 -10.90 11.26
CA GLN A 22 4.15 -9.51 10.95
C GLN A 22 4.63 -9.23 9.52
N ILE A 23 3.78 -8.67 8.68
CA ILE A 23 4.18 -8.19 7.36
C ILE A 23 4.31 -6.68 7.39
N GLN A 24 5.34 -6.15 6.75
CA GLN A 24 5.57 -4.72 6.61
C GLN A 24 6.29 -4.41 5.32
N GLY A 25 6.08 -3.20 4.82
CA GLY A 25 6.69 -2.78 3.57
C GLY A 25 6.40 -1.33 3.21
N GLU A 26 6.86 -0.99 2.03
CA GLU A 26 6.73 0.32 1.42
C GLU A 26 5.54 0.36 0.46
N TYR A 27 4.91 1.50 0.38
CA TYR A 27 3.81 1.79 -0.51
C TYR A 27 4.07 3.03 -1.34
N MET A 28 3.60 3.02 -2.57
CA MET A 28 3.62 4.16 -3.49
C MET A 28 2.32 4.21 -4.28
N GLU A 29 1.78 5.42 -4.45
CA GLU A 29 0.67 5.65 -5.39
C GLU A 29 0.87 6.94 -6.16
N THR A 30 0.29 6.97 -7.36
CA THR A 30 0.03 8.19 -8.14
C THR A 30 -1.41 8.16 -8.63
N ARG A 31 -1.99 9.37 -8.81
CA ARG A 31 -3.33 9.55 -9.38
C ARG A 31 -3.28 10.54 -10.53
N SER A 32 -4.26 10.46 -11.42
CA SER A 32 -4.41 11.47 -12.47
C SER A 32 -4.96 12.81 -11.93
N ALA A 33 -5.59 12.84 -10.73
CA ALA A 33 -5.93 14.08 -10.02
C ALA A 33 -4.85 14.49 -9.01
N ASP A 34 -4.66 15.78 -8.79
CA ASP A 34 -3.82 16.28 -7.70
C ASP A 34 -4.42 15.92 -6.34
N VAL A 35 -3.56 15.51 -5.39
CA VAL A 35 -3.96 15.13 -4.02
C VAL A 35 -3.53 16.14 -2.98
N TYR A 36 -2.55 16.99 -3.30
CA TYR A 36 -2.07 18.06 -2.45
C TYR A 36 -2.58 19.40 -2.96
N THR A 37 -3.35 20.11 -2.16
CA THR A 37 -4.06 21.31 -2.56
C THR A 37 -4.21 22.28 -1.38
N GLY A 38 -4.54 23.54 -1.67
CA GLY A 38 -4.90 24.52 -0.67
C GLY A 38 -6.36 24.36 -0.22
N GLN A 39 -6.68 24.87 0.97
CA GLN A 39 -8.05 24.86 1.51
C GLN A 39 -9.07 25.52 0.60
N CYS A 40 -8.64 26.50 -0.21
CA CYS A 40 -9.51 27.18 -1.19
C CYS A 40 -10.00 26.26 -2.30
N PHE A 41 -9.28 25.20 -2.59
CA PHE A 41 -9.56 24.24 -3.64
C PHE A 41 -9.99 22.87 -3.09
N ALA A 42 -9.74 22.60 -1.83
CA ALA A 42 -10.25 21.39 -1.18
C ALA A 42 -11.78 21.40 -1.22
N ASN A 43 -12.40 20.41 -1.82
CA ASN A 43 -13.85 20.30 -2.06
C ASN A 43 -14.45 21.37 -3.01
N GLY A 44 -13.63 22.24 -3.59
CA GLY A 44 -14.09 23.28 -4.51
C GLY A 44 -13.67 23.08 -5.96
N GLU A 45 -12.90 22.04 -6.23
CA GLU A 45 -12.43 21.72 -7.58
C GLU A 45 -13.58 21.10 -8.39
N VAL A 46 -14.30 21.99 -9.05
CA VAL A 46 -15.35 21.62 -10.01
C VAL A 46 -14.66 20.98 -11.22
N ASN A 47 -15.02 19.72 -11.54
CA ASN A 47 -14.50 18.94 -12.68
C ASN A 47 -13.08 18.35 -12.48
N LEU A 48 -12.66 18.04 -11.27
CA LEU A 48 -11.54 17.12 -11.07
C LEU A 48 -11.86 15.78 -11.74
N VAL A 49 -11.16 15.48 -12.81
CA VAL A 49 -11.24 14.18 -13.47
C VAL A 49 -9.95 13.46 -13.20
N GLY A 50 -9.97 12.60 -12.18
CA GLY A 50 -8.83 11.78 -11.82
C GLY A 50 -9.25 10.32 -11.67
N THR A 51 -9.50 9.66 -12.80
CA THR A 51 -10.03 8.30 -12.85
C THR A 51 -8.96 7.22 -12.91
N GLU A 52 -7.70 7.61 -13.12
CA GLU A 52 -6.57 6.69 -13.23
C GLU A 52 -5.67 6.78 -12.00
N ALA A 53 -5.08 5.63 -11.64
CA ALA A 53 -4.07 5.53 -10.59
C ALA A 53 -3.13 4.36 -10.82
N ILE A 54 -1.91 4.47 -10.28
CA ILE A 54 -1.00 3.34 -10.10
C ILE A 54 -0.72 3.21 -8.62
N LEU A 55 -0.87 1.98 -8.09
CA LEU A 55 -0.57 1.61 -6.72
C LEU A 55 0.55 0.58 -6.72
N ALA A 56 1.47 0.63 -5.78
CA ALA A 56 2.54 -0.37 -5.66
C ALA A 56 2.84 -0.69 -4.18
N TRP A 57 3.12 -1.96 -3.92
CA TRP A 57 3.50 -2.48 -2.61
C TRP A 57 4.80 -3.27 -2.75
N LYS A 58 5.79 -2.94 -1.96
CA LYS A 58 7.02 -3.72 -1.79
C LYS A 58 7.08 -4.25 -0.37
N VAL A 59 7.12 -5.55 -0.23
CA VAL A 59 7.28 -6.17 1.08
C VAL A 59 8.75 -6.13 1.48
N ASP A 60 9.06 -5.42 2.56
CA ASP A 60 10.41 -5.42 3.13
C ASP A 60 10.69 -6.74 3.83
N ARG A 61 9.72 -7.20 4.63
CA ARG A 61 9.79 -8.49 5.33
C ARG A 61 8.40 -8.96 5.75
N GLY A 62 8.26 -10.26 5.87
CA GLY A 62 7.08 -10.92 6.45
C GLY A 62 6.43 -11.92 5.53
N SER A 63 5.29 -12.42 5.98
CA SER A 63 4.54 -13.44 5.27
C SER A 63 3.08 -13.05 5.13
N TRP A 64 2.47 -13.45 4.03
CA TRP A 64 1.05 -13.31 3.75
C TRP A 64 0.46 -14.66 3.35
N ASP A 65 -0.69 -15.03 3.90
CA ASP A 65 -1.31 -16.35 3.70
C ASP A 65 -0.32 -17.51 3.96
N GLY A 66 0.60 -17.34 4.93
CA GLY A 66 1.63 -18.34 5.28
C GLY A 66 2.81 -18.42 4.29
N VAL A 67 2.90 -17.53 3.31
CA VAL A 67 3.95 -17.48 2.29
C VAL A 67 4.89 -16.31 2.56
N ASN A 68 6.20 -16.57 2.69
CA ASN A 68 7.20 -15.50 2.82
C ASN A 68 7.24 -14.64 1.55
N LEU A 69 7.15 -13.31 1.72
CA LEU A 69 7.15 -12.33 0.65
C LEU A 69 8.32 -11.34 0.71
N ASP A 70 9.35 -11.62 1.51
CA ASP A 70 10.51 -10.72 1.67
C ASP A 70 11.07 -10.27 0.32
N GLY A 71 11.18 -8.95 0.14
CA GLY A 71 11.71 -8.33 -1.06
C GLY A 71 10.80 -8.41 -2.30
N ARG A 72 9.59 -8.95 -2.21
CA ARG A 72 8.66 -9.07 -3.33
C ARG A 72 7.83 -7.83 -3.53
N THR A 73 7.49 -7.56 -4.80
CA THR A 73 6.78 -6.35 -5.20
C THR A 73 5.57 -6.69 -6.08
N ILE A 74 4.51 -5.91 -5.94
CA ILE A 74 3.34 -5.94 -6.81
C ILE A 74 2.89 -4.52 -7.10
N ALA A 75 2.44 -4.26 -8.32
CA ALA A 75 1.81 -3.01 -8.71
C ALA A 75 0.43 -3.26 -9.32
N ALA A 76 -0.42 -2.24 -9.26
CA ALA A 76 -1.76 -2.23 -9.84
C ALA A 76 -1.98 -0.93 -10.60
N ALA A 77 -2.38 -1.00 -11.84
CA ALA A 77 -2.91 0.14 -12.58
C ALA A 77 -4.43 0.08 -12.55
N LEU A 78 -5.07 1.22 -12.32
CA LEU A 78 -6.51 1.34 -12.10
C LEU A 78 -7.13 2.32 -13.09
N ARG A 79 -8.36 2.02 -13.52
CA ARG A 79 -9.27 2.98 -14.15
C ARG A 79 -10.64 2.89 -13.50
N ALA A 80 -11.05 3.99 -12.88
CA ALA A 80 -12.32 4.13 -12.18
C ALA A 80 -13.40 4.82 -13.04
N ASN A 81 -14.64 4.82 -12.58
CA ASN A 81 -15.75 5.49 -13.24
C ASN A 81 -15.91 6.95 -12.80
N ALA A 82 -15.30 7.33 -11.69
CA ALA A 82 -15.29 8.69 -11.16
C ALA A 82 -13.94 8.98 -10.51
N THR A 83 -13.72 10.22 -10.09
CA THR A 83 -12.46 10.65 -9.45
C THR A 83 -12.14 9.81 -8.22
N LEU A 84 -10.94 9.24 -8.23
CA LEU A 84 -10.43 8.42 -7.14
C LEU A 84 -10.13 9.30 -5.91
N GLY A 85 -10.68 8.90 -4.75
CA GLY A 85 -10.49 9.61 -3.49
C GLY A 85 -11.41 10.82 -3.30
N ASP A 86 -12.30 11.13 -4.24
CA ASP A 86 -13.35 12.11 -4.05
C ASP A 86 -14.41 11.54 -3.08
N PRO A 87 -14.67 12.18 -1.92
CA PRO A 87 -15.63 11.69 -0.94
C PRO A 87 -17.09 11.79 -1.42
N TYR A 88 -17.36 12.54 -2.47
CA TYR A 88 -18.70 12.78 -3.03
C TYR A 88 -18.99 11.98 -4.30
N ALA A 89 -18.01 11.23 -4.81
CA ALA A 89 -18.15 10.43 -6.01
C ALA A 89 -18.05 8.93 -5.70
N ASP A 90 -18.76 8.10 -6.48
CA ASP A 90 -18.58 6.64 -6.44
C ASP A 90 -17.69 6.21 -7.63
N PRO A 91 -16.40 5.89 -7.38
CA PRO A 91 -15.46 5.51 -8.43
C PRO A 91 -15.67 4.06 -8.93
N TYR A 92 -16.60 3.32 -8.34
CA TYR A 92 -16.75 1.91 -8.62
C TYR A 92 -17.81 1.58 -9.69
N PRO A 93 -17.68 0.43 -10.40
CA PRO A 93 -16.54 -0.49 -10.33
C PRO A 93 -15.30 0.10 -11.01
N ALA A 94 -14.15 -0.05 -10.38
CA ALA A 94 -12.87 0.26 -11.00
C ALA A 94 -12.35 -0.99 -11.74
N LYS A 95 -11.76 -0.82 -12.93
CA LYS A 95 -10.98 -1.86 -13.59
C LYS A 95 -9.55 -1.82 -13.09
N ALA A 96 -8.93 -2.98 -12.93
CA ALA A 96 -7.55 -3.09 -12.49
C ALA A 96 -6.74 -4.08 -13.32
N VAL A 97 -5.49 -3.75 -13.59
CA VAL A 97 -4.46 -4.66 -14.11
C VAL A 97 -3.39 -4.80 -13.04
N LEU A 98 -3.08 -6.04 -12.66
CA LEU A 98 -2.02 -6.33 -11.70
C LEU A 98 -0.74 -6.72 -12.43
N MET A 99 0.39 -6.15 -11.98
CA MET A 99 1.75 -6.48 -12.43
C MET A 99 2.48 -7.09 -11.22
N VAL A 100 2.76 -8.37 -11.28
CA VAL A 100 3.35 -9.15 -10.19
C VAL A 100 4.78 -9.48 -10.51
N ASP A 101 5.69 -9.28 -9.56
CA ASP A 101 7.12 -9.62 -9.63
C ASP A 101 7.35 -10.97 -10.34
N ASP A 102 8.06 -10.95 -11.46
CA ASP A 102 8.35 -12.14 -12.28
C ASP A 102 9.26 -13.15 -11.55
N GLN A 103 10.07 -12.66 -10.59
CA GLN A 103 10.93 -13.48 -9.74
C GLN A 103 10.17 -14.19 -8.61
N ALA A 104 8.88 -13.89 -8.42
CA ALA A 104 8.06 -14.54 -7.42
C ALA A 104 7.65 -15.95 -7.86
N SER A 105 7.73 -16.93 -6.95
CA SER A 105 7.19 -18.27 -7.17
C SER A 105 5.65 -18.22 -7.37
N PRO A 106 5.03 -19.27 -7.90
CA PRO A 106 3.57 -19.32 -8.06
C PRO A 106 2.80 -19.08 -6.75
N ALA A 107 3.30 -19.59 -5.62
CA ALA A 107 2.71 -19.36 -4.30
C ALA A 107 2.84 -17.88 -3.87
N GLN A 108 4.01 -17.27 -4.07
CA GLN A 108 4.25 -15.86 -3.80
C GLN A 108 3.40 -14.95 -4.68
N LYS A 109 3.25 -15.26 -5.97
CA LYS A 109 2.37 -14.49 -6.87
C LYS A 109 0.92 -14.46 -6.38
N LYS A 110 0.41 -15.62 -5.95
CA LYS A 110 -0.93 -15.72 -5.37
C LYS A 110 -1.06 -14.89 -4.08
N ALA A 111 -0.07 -15.00 -3.19
CA ALA A 111 -0.06 -14.27 -1.93
C ALA A 111 0.07 -12.74 -2.14
N LEU A 112 0.89 -12.28 -3.11
CA LEU A 112 0.98 -10.86 -3.49
C LEU A 112 -0.34 -10.31 -4.02
N VAL A 113 -1.04 -11.06 -4.87
CA VAL A 113 -2.37 -10.66 -5.35
C VAL A 113 -3.38 -10.58 -4.19
N SER A 114 -3.35 -11.54 -3.27
CA SER A 114 -4.19 -11.54 -2.07
C SER A 114 -3.89 -10.31 -1.18
N LEU A 115 -2.62 -10.01 -0.94
CA LEU A 115 -2.17 -8.83 -0.18
C LEU A 115 -2.64 -7.52 -0.82
N ALA A 116 -2.42 -7.34 -2.12
CA ALA A 116 -2.86 -6.14 -2.82
C ALA A 116 -4.38 -5.95 -2.74
N LYS A 117 -5.16 -7.02 -2.92
CA LYS A 117 -6.62 -6.99 -2.78
C LYS A 117 -7.08 -6.67 -1.36
N HIS A 118 -6.36 -7.14 -0.34
CA HIS A 118 -6.65 -6.81 1.05
C HIS A 118 -6.52 -5.31 1.31
N TYR A 119 -5.39 -4.70 0.91
CA TYR A 119 -5.13 -3.28 1.13
C TYR A 119 -6.00 -2.37 0.27
N ALA A 120 -6.20 -2.70 -1.00
CA ALA A 120 -6.93 -1.86 -1.94
C ALA A 120 -8.45 -2.10 -1.96
N GLY A 121 -8.93 -3.19 -1.35
CA GLY A 121 -10.36 -3.49 -1.21
C GLY A 121 -11.11 -3.43 -2.54
N ARG A 122 -12.19 -2.64 -2.57
CA ARG A 122 -13.06 -2.47 -3.73
C ARG A 122 -12.35 -2.00 -5.01
N LEU A 123 -11.23 -1.31 -4.90
CA LEU A 123 -10.43 -0.89 -6.07
C LEU A 123 -9.90 -2.07 -6.88
N LEU A 124 -9.70 -3.24 -6.25
CA LEU A 124 -9.23 -4.47 -6.89
C LEU A 124 -10.28 -5.59 -6.94
N GLU A 125 -11.58 -5.27 -6.85
CA GLU A 125 -12.65 -6.25 -7.06
C GLU A 125 -12.71 -6.72 -8.52
N ASN A 126 -12.55 -5.81 -9.48
CA ASN A 126 -12.60 -6.11 -10.90
C ASN A 126 -11.19 -6.10 -11.53
N VAL A 127 -10.39 -7.10 -11.19
CA VAL A 127 -9.09 -7.34 -11.82
C VAL A 127 -9.33 -8.00 -13.17
N VAL A 128 -9.08 -7.26 -14.25
CA VAL A 128 -9.30 -7.73 -15.63
C VAL A 128 -8.10 -8.51 -16.17
N GLU A 129 -6.91 -8.28 -15.61
CA GLU A 129 -5.69 -8.96 -16.04
C GLU A 129 -4.66 -9.03 -14.91
N VAL A 130 -3.87 -10.11 -14.89
CA VAL A 130 -2.70 -10.27 -14.00
C VAL A 130 -1.51 -10.63 -14.87
N ARG A 131 -0.48 -9.78 -14.84
CA ARG A 131 0.77 -9.93 -15.59
C ARG A 131 1.93 -10.26 -14.68
N SER A 132 2.84 -11.09 -15.17
CA SER A 132 4.13 -11.34 -14.51
C SER A 132 5.17 -10.47 -15.19
N GLU A 133 5.69 -9.47 -14.49
CA GLU A 133 6.60 -8.47 -15.00
C GLU A 133 7.78 -8.26 -14.03
N PRO A 134 8.94 -7.81 -14.49
CA PRO A 134 9.97 -7.32 -13.57
C PRO A 134 9.45 -6.05 -12.88
N VAL A 135 9.04 -6.18 -11.62
CA VAL A 135 8.55 -5.04 -10.82
C VAL A 135 9.63 -4.60 -9.85
N MET A 136 10.11 -3.37 -10.01
CA MET A 136 11.10 -2.74 -9.13
C MET A 136 10.48 -1.54 -8.45
N MET A 137 10.76 -1.36 -7.16
CA MET A 137 10.37 -0.19 -6.38
C MET A 137 11.52 0.23 -5.47
N GLU A 138 11.91 1.48 -5.57
CA GLU A 138 12.95 2.10 -4.76
C GLU A 138 12.35 3.31 -4.05
N THR A 139 12.48 3.33 -2.74
CA THR A 139 12.00 4.37 -1.84
C THR A 139 13.15 4.93 -1.02
N PRO A 140 13.04 6.15 -0.45
CA PRO A 140 14.05 6.70 0.43
C PRO A 140 14.30 5.77 1.63
N GLN A 141 15.57 5.47 1.93
CA GLN A 141 15.94 4.55 3.01
C GLN A 141 15.60 5.07 4.42
N ASN A 142 15.47 6.38 4.57
CA ASN A 142 15.06 7.00 5.83
C ASN A 142 13.58 7.34 5.76
N HIS A 143 12.76 6.57 6.45
CA HIS A 143 11.30 6.68 6.49
C HIS A 143 10.74 8.04 6.95
N HIS A 144 11.59 8.93 7.47
CA HIS A 144 11.26 10.31 7.84
C HIS A 144 11.74 11.33 6.81
N GLN A 145 12.49 10.90 5.79
CA GLN A 145 12.97 11.80 4.75
C GLN A 145 12.10 11.66 3.52
N HIS A 146 11.51 12.78 3.15
CA HIS A 146 10.87 12.99 1.88
C HIS A 146 11.94 12.95 0.80
N GLY A 147 12.17 11.80 0.21
CA GLY A 147 13.18 11.59 -0.83
C GLY A 147 12.52 11.25 -2.18
N PRO A 148 13.31 11.27 -3.25
CA PRO A 148 12.86 10.76 -4.54
C PRO A 148 12.61 9.26 -4.43
N ALA A 149 11.57 8.79 -5.12
CA ALA A 149 11.25 7.39 -5.22
C ALA A 149 10.90 7.04 -6.67
N ARG A 150 10.99 5.77 -7.02
CA ARG A 150 10.60 5.29 -8.34
C ARG A 150 10.03 3.87 -8.28
N MET A 151 9.12 3.59 -9.19
CA MET A 151 8.61 2.26 -9.46
C MET A 151 8.59 2.03 -10.97
N MET A 152 8.93 0.83 -11.37
CA MET A 152 8.79 0.36 -12.75
C MET A 152 8.21 -1.05 -12.74
N ALA A 153 7.24 -1.30 -13.61
CA ALA A 153 6.68 -2.63 -13.86
C ALA A 153 6.82 -2.94 -15.36
N GLY A 154 7.92 -3.58 -15.71
CA GLY A 154 8.32 -3.83 -17.10
C GLY A 154 8.34 -2.53 -17.91
N SER A 155 7.76 -2.60 -19.11
CA SER A 155 7.50 -1.40 -19.93
C SER A 155 6.12 -0.80 -19.66
N MET A 156 5.24 -1.50 -18.92
CA MET A 156 3.81 -1.16 -18.79
C MET A 156 3.53 0.02 -17.87
N ALA A 157 4.27 0.17 -16.77
CA ALA A 157 4.00 1.22 -15.80
C ALA A 157 5.29 1.81 -15.23
N ALA A 158 5.26 3.12 -14.96
CA ALA A 158 6.35 3.80 -14.30
C ALA A 158 5.86 4.95 -13.43
N ILE A 159 6.41 5.05 -12.23
CA ILE A 159 6.28 6.19 -11.33
C ILE A 159 7.66 6.72 -11.02
N GLN A 160 7.81 8.04 -11.05
CA GLN A 160 8.97 8.73 -10.50
C GLN A 160 8.49 9.92 -9.69
N THR A 161 9.00 10.07 -8.47
CA THR A 161 8.57 11.14 -7.57
C THR A 161 9.72 11.97 -7.07
N ARG A 162 9.41 13.16 -6.57
CA ARG A 162 10.25 13.98 -5.71
C ARG A 162 9.45 14.49 -4.51
N PRO A 163 10.11 14.89 -3.42
CA PRO A 163 9.44 15.58 -2.33
C PRO A 163 8.71 16.84 -2.81
N LEU A 164 7.68 17.24 -2.06
CA LEU A 164 7.13 18.58 -2.14
C LEU A 164 8.19 19.62 -1.70
N ASN A 165 8.13 20.80 -2.27
CA ASN A 165 8.95 21.95 -1.88
C ASN A 165 8.12 23.23 -1.93
N ASP A 166 8.69 24.34 -1.50
CA ASP A 166 7.99 25.63 -1.38
C ASP A 166 7.44 26.15 -2.72
N THR A 167 7.97 25.71 -3.85
CA THR A 167 7.48 26.11 -5.19
C THR A 167 6.27 25.32 -5.68
N ASP A 168 5.86 24.28 -4.96
CA ASP A 168 4.72 23.45 -5.32
C ASP A 168 3.39 24.04 -4.81
N HIS A 169 3.44 25.14 -4.07
CA HIS A 169 2.26 25.86 -3.61
C HIS A 169 1.64 26.68 -4.74
N LEU A 170 0.32 26.58 -4.91
CA LEU A 170 -0.44 27.39 -5.87
C LEU A 170 -0.94 28.70 -5.26
N CYS A 171 -1.31 28.69 -3.99
CA CYS A 171 -1.83 29.84 -3.28
C CYS A 171 -1.13 30.16 -1.96
N GLY A 172 -0.07 29.41 -1.62
CA GLY A 172 0.79 29.67 -0.45
C GLY A 172 0.27 29.14 0.88
N ASN A 173 -0.87 28.46 0.90
CA ASN A 173 -1.47 27.86 2.10
C ASN A 173 -1.92 26.42 1.91
N GLU A 174 -1.25 25.69 1.05
CA GLU A 174 -1.50 24.28 0.82
C GLU A 174 -1.07 23.48 2.04
N VAL A 175 -2.07 23.06 2.81
CA VAL A 175 -1.91 22.18 3.98
C VAL A 175 -2.93 21.04 3.95
N THR A 176 -3.76 21.01 2.92
CA THR A 176 -4.82 20.03 2.75
C THR A 176 -4.44 19.04 1.66
N PHE A 177 -4.66 17.77 1.90
CA PHE A 177 -4.49 16.73 0.90
C PHE A 177 -5.57 15.67 1.05
N TYR A 178 -5.96 15.10 -0.07
CA TYR A 178 -6.83 13.94 -0.07
C TYR A 178 -6.04 12.73 0.45
N PRO A 179 -6.65 11.87 1.29
CA PRO A 179 -5.93 10.75 1.87
C PRO A 179 -5.46 9.75 0.80
N PRO A 180 -4.45 8.92 1.10
CA PRO A 180 -4.11 7.77 0.27
C PRO A 180 -5.31 6.89 -0.01
N LEU A 181 -5.30 6.19 -1.15
CA LEU A 181 -6.37 5.25 -1.56
C LEU A 181 -6.43 4.00 -0.69
N VAL A 182 -5.38 3.73 0.07
CA VAL A 182 -5.29 2.60 0.99
C VAL A 182 -4.91 3.08 2.39
N LYS A 183 -5.26 2.26 3.40
CA LYS A 183 -4.84 2.56 4.78
C LYS A 183 -3.35 2.29 4.94
N LEU A 184 -2.64 3.26 5.51
CA LEU A 184 -1.19 3.22 5.76
C LEU A 184 -0.89 3.59 7.21
N ASP A 185 0.23 3.10 7.74
CA ASP A 185 0.73 3.50 9.07
C ASP A 185 1.30 4.91 9.04
N HIS A 186 1.93 5.25 7.91
CA HIS A 186 2.50 6.56 7.64
C HIS A 186 2.41 6.85 6.15
N SER A 187 2.13 8.10 5.79
CA SER A 187 2.13 8.54 4.39
C SER A 187 2.57 9.98 4.27
N VAL A 188 3.25 10.29 3.17
CA VAL A 188 3.67 11.65 2.82
C VAL A 188 3.28 11.94 1.37
N PRO A 189 2.71 13.12 1.08
CA PRO A 189 2.43 13.54 -0.29
C PRO A 189 3.74 13.85 -1.03
N ALA A 190 3.72 13.67 -2.34
CA ALA A 190 4.86 13.93 -3.21
C ALA A 190 4.40 14.44 -4.58
N VAL A 191 5.35 14.99 -5.35
CA VAL A 191 5.13 15.33 -6.75
C VAL A 191 5.47 14.12 -7.62
N ALA A 192 4.54 13.69 -8.44
CA ALA A 192 4.78 12.73 -9.50
C ALA A 192 5.48 13.43 -10.67
N LEU A 193 6.78 13.22 -10.81
CA LEU A 193 7.55 13.67 -11.97
C LEU A 193 7.15 12.91 -13.22
N THR A 194 6.82 11.63 -13.05
CA THR A 194 6.28 10.73 -14.06
C THR A 194 5.23 9.84 -13.43
N ASP A 195 4.09 9.73 -14.09
CA ASP A 195 3.02 8.76 -13.84
C ASP A 195 2.59 8.24 -15.21
N ARG A 196 2.99 7.01 -15.54
CA ARG A 196 2.77 6.43 -16.86
C ARG A 196 2.23 5.01 -16.76
N TYR A 197 1.21 4.77 -17.56
CA TYR A 197 0.72 3.42 -17.87
C TYR A 197 0.42 3.33 -19.37
N ASP A 198 0.99 2.32 -20.03
CA ASP A 198 0.80 2.01 -21.45
C ASP A 198 0.57 0.50 -21.67
N GLY A 199 0.12 -0.19 -20.62
CA GLY A 199 -0.23 -1.60 -20.69
C GLY A 199 -1.65 -1.87 -21.22
N PRO A 200 -1.95 -3.12 -21.59
CA PRO A 200 -3.29 -3.52 -22.02
C PRO A 200 -4.29 -3.60 -20.85
N GLY A 201 -5.56 -3.91 -21.16
CA GLY A 201 -6.59 -4.29 -20.17
C GLY A 201 -7.49 -3.14 -19.69
N LEU A 202 -6.97 -1.94 -19.48
CA LEU A 202 -7.77 -0.82 -18.98
C LEU A 202 -8.56 -0.09 -20.07
N GLY A 203 -8.14 -0.22 -21.35
CA GLY A 203 -8.72 0.52 -22.48
C GLY A 203 -8.38 2.00 -22.46
N THR A 204 -7.32 2.36 -21.75
CA THR A 204 -6.72 3.70 -21.68
C THR A 204 -5.24 3.57 -21.39
N GLU A 205 -4.49 4.54 -21.85
CA GLU A 205 -3.08 4.77 -21.55
C GLU A 205 -2.92 6.20 -21.07
N TRP A 206 -1.93 6.45 -20.22
CA TRP A 206 -1.65 7.81 -19.78
C TRP A 206 -0.17 8.03 -19.53
N THR A 207 0.23 9.27 -19.70
CA THR A 207 1.52 9.78 -19.26
C THR A 207 1.33 11.18 -18.72
N LEU A 208 1.54 11.35 -17.43
CA LEU A 208 1.39 12.60 -16.71
C LEU A 208 2.72 13.01 -16.10
N HIS A 209 2.94 14.31 -16.01
CA HIS A 209 4.18 14.87 -15.49
C HIS A 209 3.93 16.04 -14.54
N GLY A 210 4.76 16.14 -13.51
CA GLY A 210 4.81 17.31 -12.62
C GLY A 210 3.54 17.52 -11.79
N LYS A 211 2.77 16.45 -11.50
CA LYS A 211 1.54 16.54 -10.73
C LYS A 211 1.79 16.32 -9.23
N ARG A 212 1.07 17.06 -8.39
CA ARG A 212 1.08 16.88 -6.92
C ARG A 212 0.15 15.75 -6.51
N SER A 213 0.32 14.58 -7.11
CA SER A 213 -0.64 13.49 -7.13
C SER A 213 -0.12 12.18 -6.56
N ALA A 214 1.03 12.20 -5.90
CA ALA A 214 1.65 10.99 -5.36
C ALA A 214 1.58 10.93 -3.85
N PHE A 215 1.58 9.69 -3.33
CA PHE A 215 1.91 9.37 -1.95
C PHE A 215 3.01 8.32 -1.88
N LEU A 216 3.89 8.51 -0.91
CA LEU A 216 4.80 7.48 -0.41
C LEU A 216 4.34 7.10 0.99
N GLY A 217 4.40 5.82 1.34
CA GLY A 217 3.94 5.39 2.64
C GLY A 217 4.48 4.04 3.08
N ARG A 218 4.10 3.65 4.28
CA ARG A 218 4.40 2.34 4.85
C ARG A 218 3.12 1.64 5.24
N PHE A 219 3.14 0.36 5.07
CA PHE A 219 2.10 -0.52 5.60
C PHE A 219 2.71 -1.54 6.54
N SER A 220 1.97 -1.91 7.58
CA SER A 220 2.26 -3.08 8.39
C SER A 220 0.97 -3.74 8.84
N GLU A 221 1.02 -5.04 9.03
CA GLU A 221 -0.03 -5.80 9.66
C GLU A 221 0.57 -6.79 10.64
N GLY A 222 0.16 -6.69 11.90
CA GLY A 222 0.59 -7.55 12.99
C GLY A 222 -0.62 -8.00 13.80
N ASN A 223 -0.49 -9.06 14.56
CA ASN A 223 -1.56 -9.55 15.41
C ASN A 223 -2.12 -8.45 16.32
N SER A 224 -3.38 -8.06 16.10
CA SER A 224 -4.14 -7.08 16.88
C SER A 224 -4.36 -7.47 18.36
N THR A 225 -3.76 -8.57 18.82
CA THR A 225 -3.93 -9.09 20.19
C THR A 225 -3.10 -8.36 21.25
N GLN A 226 -2.17 -7.50 20.88
CA GLN A 226 -1.33 -6.79 21.87
C GLN A 226 -1.74 -5.35 22.18
N GLN A 227 -2.59 -4.72 21.40
CA GLN A 227 -3.02 -3.34 21.69
C GLN A 227 -4.08 -3.22 22.80
N SER A 228 -4.76 -4.30 23.16
CA SER A 228 -5.78 -4.29 24.24
C SER A 228 -5.20 -4.48 25.65
N ALA A 229 -3.94 -4.85 25.81
CA ALA A 229 -3.35 -5.13 27.11
C ALA A 229 -2.68 -3.92 27.80
N VAL A 230 -2.42 -2.85 27.07
CA VAL A 230 -1.71 -1.67 27.62
C VAL A 230 -2.68 -0.62 28.19
N SER A 231 -3.96 -0.65 27.81
CA SER A 231 -4.92 0.36 28.28
C SER A 231 -5.62 0.02 29.60
N THR A 232 -5.37 -1.14 30.20
CA THR A 232 -6.02 -1.57 31.45
C THR A 232 -5.18 -1.41 32.72
N GLN A 233 -3.93 -0.94 32.64
CA GLN A 233 -3.05 -0.80 33.81
C GLN A 233 -2.91 0.61 34.37
N SER A 234 -3.59 1.64 33.85
CA SER A 234 -3.49 3.01 34.37
C SER A 234 -4.72 3.53 35.14
N ALA A 235 -5.67 2.66 35.50
CA ALA A 235 -6.85 3.03 36.27
C ALA A 235 -6.91 2.23 37.59
N GLY A 236 -5.94 2.45 38.47
CA GLY A 236 -5.96 1.80 39.77
C GLY A 236 -4.80 2.28 40.64
N GLY A 237 -5.00 3.43 41.33
CA GLY A 237 -4.05 3.88 42.32
C GLY A 237 -4.22 5.36 42.65
N GLY A 238 -5.11 5.67 43.55
CA GLY A 238 -5.26 6.99 44.08
C GLY A 238 -6.30 7.01 45.19
N ASP A 239 -5.89 6.63 46.38
CA ASP A 239 -6.45 7.09 47.65
C ASP A 239 -5.46 8.07 48.27
#